data_8894cca4f05b30142a890d0c3fd2de63
#
_entry.id   8894cca4f05b30142a890d0c3fd2de63
#
_cell.length_a   1.000
_cell.length_b   1.000
_cell.length_c   1.000
_cell.angle_alpha   90.00
_cell.angle_beta   90.00
_cell.angle_gamma   90.00
#
_symmetry.space_group_name_H-M   'P 1'
#
loop_
_entity.id
_entity.type
_entity.pdbx_description
1 polymer ?
#
loop_
_entity_poly.entity_id
_entity_poly.type
_entity_poly.pdbx_seq_one_letter_code
_entity_poly.pdbx_strand_id
1 'polypeptide(L)'
;MPHDLHSSEADEGLALLIDKLCRTRSLSLGEYERLIAQRTPGTARELASRADAVRRQVYGTKVFTRGLIEVSSFCKNDCLYCGIRRSNATARRYRLSADEIVKCADTGYDLGFRTFVLQGGEDPFFADDVLCSIIGRIRAAHSDCAVTLSFGERSRKSYERLHEAGAERYLLRHETASPALYRRWHPPEMSLENRMRCLSDLREIGYAVGAGFMVGAPFQTAADLACDLRFIERFQPEMCGIGPCVPHHATPFSAFAPGTAELTCYLLSIIRLIKPNVLLPATTALGTIAPDGRERGILAGANVVMPNLSPVNRRKDYDLYDNKICTGEEAAECRGCLGARMLSIGYELVVDRGDMAPLPET
;
A
#
# COMPACT_ATOMS: atom_id res chain seq x y z
N MET A 1 -45.81 3.31 -2.35
CA MET A 1 -44.72 2.43 -2.72
C MET A 1 -44.08 2.80 -4.05
N PRO A 2 -43.24 3.86 -4.10
CA PRO A 2 -42.41 4.16 -5.27
C PRO A 2 -40.88 4.03 -4.98
N HIS A 3 -40.48 3.59 -3.78
CA HIS A 3 -39.02 3.55 -3.44
C HIS A 3 -38.25 2.32 -3.97
N ASP A 4 -38.91 1.23 -4.32
CA ASP A 4 -38.25 -0.02 -4.72
C ASP A 4 -37.81 -0.08 -6.20
N LEU A 5 -38.46 0.68 -7.08
CA LEU A 5 -38.17 0.65 -8.53
C LEU A 5 -36.89 1.43 -8.87
N HIS A 6 -36.62 2.54 -8.20
CA HIS A 6 -35.38 3.34 -8.45
C HIS A 6 -34.10 2.69 -7.89
N SER A 7 -34.20 1.87 -6.85
CA SER A 7 -33.06 1.11 -6.33
C SER A 7 -32.66 -0.02 -7.28
N SER A 8 -33.62 -0.68 -7.92
CA SER A 8 -33.38 -1.76 -8.89
C SER A 8 -32.67 -1.26 -10.16
N GLU A 9 -33.15 -0.17 -10.75
CA GLU A 9 -32.51 0.41 -11.96
C GLU A 9 -31.10 0.97 -11.70
N ALA A 10 -30.86 1.54 -10.51
CA ALA A 10 -29.55 2.02 -10.12
C ALA A 10 -28.54 0.86 -9.93
N ASP A 11 -28.97 -0.22 -9.28
CA ASP A 11 -28.14 -1.43 -9.08
C ASP A 11 -27.85 -2.14 -10.42
N GLU A 12 -28.82 -2.22 -11.35
CA GLU A 12 -28.60 -2.74 -12.70
C GLU A 12 -27.57 -1.92 -13.48
N GLY A 13 -27.65 -0.60 -13.41
CA GLY A 13 -26.69 0.29 -14.05
C GLY A 13 -25.26 0.14 -13.50
N LEU A 14 -25.11 -0.15 -12.20
CA LEU A 14 -23.80 -0.42 -11.59
C LEU A 14 -23.28 -1.82 -11.95
N ALA A 15 -24.13 -2.82 -12.02
CA ALA A 15 -23.77 -4.17 -12.47
C ALA A 15 -23.19 -4.16 -13.90
N LEU A 16 -23.79 -3.37 -14.81
CA LEU A 16 -23.26 -3.18 -16.16
C LEU A 16 -21.86 -2.53 -16.17
N LEU A 17 -21.59 -1.59 -15.25
CA LEU A 17 -20.25 -1.00 -15.10
C LEU A 17 -19.23 -2.02 -14.57
N ILE A 18 -19.63 -2.87 -13.63
CA ILE A 18 -18.80 -3.96 -13.13
C ILE A 18 -18.48 -4.96 -14.25
N ASP A 19 -19.46 -5.37 -15.03
CA ASP A 19 -19.26 -6.26 -16.18
C ASP A 19 -18.35 -5.62 -17.24
N LYS A 20 -18.53 -4.32 -17.52
CA LYS A 20 -17.65 -3.58 -18.42
C LYS A 20 -16.21 -3.59 -17.89
N LEU A 21 -16.01 -3.27 -16.61
CA LEU A 21 -14.68 -3.28 -15.97
C LEU A 21 -14.03 -4.66 -16.06
N CYS A 22 -14.76 -5.73 -15.80
CA CYS A 22 -14.25 -7.10 -15.92
C CYS A 22 -13.76 -7.43 -17.32
N ARG A 23 -14.49 -6.99 -18.36
CA ARG A 23 -14.13 -7.27 -19.76
C ARG A 23 -13.03 -6.38 -20.31
N THR A 24 -13.08 -5.08 -20.01
CA THR A 24 -12.22 -4.08 -20.66
C THR A 24 -11.05 -3.63 -19.80
N ARG A 25 -11.05 -3.96 -18.50
CA ARG A 25 -10.06 -3.47 -17.51
C ARG A 25 -10.02 -1.95 -17.38
N SER A 26 -11.03 -1.26 -17.87
CA SER A 26 -11.06 0.19 -18.00
C SER A 26 -12.48 0.74 -17.90
N LEU A 27 -12.61 1.89 -17.22
CA LEU A 27 -13.82 2.71 -17.21
C LEU A 27 -13.44 4.17 -17.51
N SER A 28 -14.38 4.97 -17.98
CA SER A 28 -14.20 6.42 -18.04
C SER A 28 -14.16 7.04 -16.63
N LEU A 29 -13.67 8.27 -16.50
CA LEU A 29 -13.64 8.97 -15.20
C LEU A 29 -15.04 9.05 -14.57
N GLY A 30 -16.07 9.44 -15.35
CA GLY A 30 -17.44 9.54 -14.84
C GLY A 30 -18.04 8.18 -14.46
N GLU A 31 -17.65 7.09 -15.13
CA GLU A 31 -18.07 5.74 -14.77
C GLU A 31 -17.42 5.28 -13.46
N TYR A 32 -16.12 5.55 -13.26
CA TYR A 32 -15.46 5.30 -11.96
C TYR A 32 -16.10 6.12 -10.85
N GLU A 33 -16.32 7.42 -11.08
CA GLU A 33 -16.98 8.29 -10.11
C GLU A 33 -18.36 7.78 -9.73
N ARG A 34 -19.18 7.41 -10.74
CA ARG A 34 -20.51 6.83 -10.52
C ARG A 34 -20.45 5.54 -9.71
N LEU A 35 -19.54 4.61 -10.08
CA LEU A 35 -19.36 3.34 -9.40
C LEU A 35 -18.99 3.54 -7.93
N ILE A 36 -18.18 4.55 -7.61
CA ILE A 36 -17.78 4.88 -6.23
C ILE A 36 -18.89 5.59 -5.47
N ALA A 37 -19.50 6.62 -6.08
CA ALA A 37 -20.49 7.48 -5.41
C ALA A 37 -21.80 6.76 -5.10
N GLN A 38 -22.25 5.88 -6.00
CA GLN A 38 -23.54 5.15 -5.91
C GLN A 38 -23.37 3.72 -5.36
N ARG A 39 -22.19 3.37 -4.81
CA ARG A 39 -21.94 2.02 -4.30
C ARG A 39 -22.98 1.59 -3.27
N THR A 40 -23.38 0.33 -3.35
CA THR A 40 -24.29 -0.33 -2.41
C THR A 40 -23.60 -1.53 -1.76
N PRO A 41 -24.14 -2.08 -0.66
CA PRO A 41 -23.65 -3.35 -0.12
C PRO A 41 -23.76 -4.51 -1.14
N GLY A 42 -24.73 -4.44 -2.08
CA GLY A 42 -24.88 -5.41 -3.17
C GLY A 42 -23.71 -5.35 -4.14
N THR A 43 -23.43 -4.18 -4.69
CA THR A 43 -22.31 -3.97 -5.63
C THR A 43 -20.95 -4.20 -4.97
N ALA A 44 -20.80 -3.92 -3.67
CA ALA A 44 -19.58 -4.22 -2.94
C ALA A 44 -19.31 -5.72 -2.84
N ARG A 45 -20.34 -6.54 -2.57
CA ARG A 45 -20.21 -8.01 -2.55
C ARG A 45 -19.90 -8.57 -3.94
N GLU A 46 -20.56 -8.06 -4.97
CA GLU A 46 -20.31 -8.49 -6.34
C GLU A 46 -18.87 -8.17 -6.78
N LEU A 47 -18.40 -6.93 -6.58
CA LEU A 47 -17.03 -6.55 -6.88
C LEU A 47 -16.02 -7.40 -6.13
N ALA A 48 -16.21 -7.66 -4.84
CA ALA A 48 -15.34 -8.50 -4.05
C ALA A 48 -15.28 -9.93 -4.60
N SER A 49 -16.43 -10.51 -4.94
CA SER A 49 -16.52 -11.86 -5.53
C SER A 49 -15.77 -11.95 -6.87
N ARG A 50 -15.98 -10.96 -7.77
CA ARG A 50 -15.29 -10.90 -9.07
C ARG A 50 -13.77 -10.70 -8.88
N ALA A 51 -13.37 -9.82 -7.98
CA ALA A 51 -11.96 -9.56 -7.68
C ALA A 51 -11.26 -10.78 -7.07
N ASP A 52 -11.92 -11.50 -6.16
CA ASP A 52 -11.39 -12.71 -5.58
C ASP A 52 -11.24 -13.83 -6.63
N ALA A 53 -12.20 -13.99 -7.53
CA ALA A 53 -12.12 -14.94 -8.63
C ALA A 53 -10.92 -14.64 -9.56
N VAL A 54 -10.74 -13.37 -9.95
CA VAL A 54 -9.60 -12.92 -10.77
C VAL A 54 -8.28 -13.15 -10.03
N ARG A 55 -8.22 -12.81 -8.74
CA ARG A 55 -7.03 -13.03 -7.91
C ARG A 55 -6.67 -14.51 -7.82
N ARG A 56 -7.67 -15.40 -7.62
CA ARG A 56 -7.46 -16.86 -7.57
C ARG A 56 -6.97 -17.44 -8.89
N GLN A 57 -7.41 -16.91 -10.01
CA GLN A 57 -6.91 -17.34 -11.33
C GLN A 57 -5.41 -17.05 -11.50
N VAL A 58 -4.90 -15.94 -10.93
CA VAL A 58 -3.49 -15.53 -11.07
C VAL A 58 -2.60 -16.12 -9.98
N TYR A 59 -3.06 -16.14 -8.73
CA TYR A 59 -2.24 -16.43 -7.54
C TYR A 59 -2.71 -17.64 -6.72
N GLY A 60 -3.82 -18.29 -7.11
CA GLY A 60 -4.41 -19.37 -6.31
C GLY A 60 -4.83 -18.87 -4.93
N THR A 61 -4.52 -19.63 -3.89
CA THR A 61 -4.76 -19.28 -2.48
C THR A 61 -3.59 -18.57 -1.80
N LYS A 62 -2.50 -18.30 -2.52
CA LYS A 62 -1.26 -17.75 -1.95
C LYS A 62 -1.46 -16.31 -1.46
N VAL A 63 -0.99 -16.03 -0.26
CA VAL A 63 -0.80 -14.69 0.30
C VAL A 63 0.67 -14.50 0.59
N PHE A 64 1.28 -13.48 -0.01
CA PHE A 64 2.70 -13.18 0.14
C PHE A 64 2.96 -12.37 1.41
N THR A 65 4.04 -12.69 2.11
CA THR A 65 4.50 -11.92 3.26
C THR A 65 5.67 -11.02 2.86
N ARG A 66 5.64 -9.76 3.31
CA ARG A 66 6.77 -8.84 3.19
C ARG A 66 7.19 -8.37 4.56
N GLY A 67 8.45 -8.58 4.91
CA GLY A 67 9.01 -8.12 6.16
C GLY A 67 9.23 -6.62 6.13
N LEU A 68 8.43 -5.87 6.90
CA LEU A 68 8.55 -4.42 6.98
C LEU A 68 9.58 -4.04 8.04
N ILE A 69 10.59 -3.26 7.66
CA ILE A 69 11.62 -2.70 8.55
C ILE A 69 11.50 -1.17 8.50
N GLU A 70 10.96 -0.59 9.56
CA GLU A 70 10.78 0.87 9.71
C GLU A 70 12.08 1.45 10.26
N VAL A 71 12.89 2.04 9.38
CA VAL A 71 14.29 2.36 9.70
C VAL A 71 14.50 3.71 10.35
N SER A 72 13.59 4.67 10.15
CA SER A 72 13.68 6.02 10.72
C SER A 72 12.34 6.69 10.85
N SER A 73 12.11 7.36 11.97
CA SER A 73 10.96 8.26 12.19
C SER A 73 11.29 9.74 11.92
N PHE A 74 12.52 10.07 11.48
CA PHE A 74 12.82 11.39 10.97
C PHE A 74 12.27 11.59 9.57
N CYS A 75 11.71 12.76 9.29
CA CYS A 75 11.25 13.15 7.95
C CYS A 75 11.50 14.63 7.72
N LYS A 76 12.01 14.99 6.54
CA LYS A 76 12.17 16.41 6.13
C LYS A 76 10.86 17.07 5.74
N ASN A 77 9.83 16.26 5.40
CA ASN A 77 8.54 16.75 4.91
C ASN A 77 7.56 17.05 6.05
N ASP A 78 6.55 17.86 5.75
CA ASP A 78 5.56 18.29 6.72
C ASP A 78 4.11 17.97 6.29
N CYS A 79 3.89 16.78 5.73
CA CYS A 79 2.57 16.32 5.27
C CYS A 79 1.53 16.41 6.39
N LEU A 80 0.35 16.95 6.08
CA LEU A 80 -0.64 17.34 7.11
C LEU A 80 -1.31 16.16 7.81
N TYR A 81 -1.15 14.93 7.28
CA TYR A 81 -1.75 13.70 7.80
C TYR A 81 -0.78 12.80 8.58
N CYS A 82 0.53 13.06 8.51
CA CYS A 82 1.56 12.10 8.94
C CYS A 82 2.07 12.40 10.35
N GLY A 83 1.99 11.43 11.26
CA GLY A 83 2.47 11.57 12.64
C GLY A 83 3.96 11.81 12.77
N ILE A 84 4.79 11.34 11.81
CA ILE A 84 6.24 11.60 11.79
C ILE A 84 6.63 12.86 10.99
N ARG A 85 5.69 13.73 10.67
CA ARG A 85 5.96 15.01 10.00
C ARG A 85 7.00 15.84 10.74
N ARG A 86 7.74 16.69 10.01
CA ARG A 86 8.86 17.48 10.55
C ARG A 86 8.47 18.32 11.77
N SER A 87 7.33 19.01 11.69
CA SER A 87 6.88 19.94 12.75
C SER A 87 6.21 19.23 13.94
N ASN A 88 6.01 17.91 13.93
CA ASN A 88 5.50 17.21 15.10
C ASN A 88 6.60 17.09 16.18
N ALA A 89 6.57 18.01 17.17
CA ALA A 89 7.51 18.06 18.28
C ALA A 89 7.33 16.92 19.29
N THR A 90 6.20 16.20 19.27
CA THR A 90 5.92 15.09 20.19
C THR A 90 6.37 13.75 19.63
N ALA A 91 6.71 13.66 18.35
CA ALA A 91 7.16 12.43 17.71
C ALA A 91 8.49 11.95 18.29
N ARG A 92 8.51 10.72 18.76
CA ARG A 92 9.75 10.06 19.20
C ARG A 92 10.60 9.75 18.00
N ARG A 93 11.77 10.40 17.91
CA ARG A 93 12.68 10.28 16.77
C ARG A 93 13.73 9.21 17.03
N TYR A 94 13.88 8.30 16.04
CA TYR A 94 14.91 7.27 16.05
C TYR A 94 15.45 7.03 14.65
N ARG A 95 16.61 6.42 14.59
CA ARG A 95 17.22 5.82 13.39
C ARG A 95 17.78 4.47 13.80
N LEU A 96 17.55 3.45 12.98
CA LEU A 96 18.24 2.18 13.11
C LEU A 96 19.61 2.30 12.46
N SER A 97 20.61 1.69 13.07
CA SER A 97 21.93 1.50 12.45
C SER A 97 21.85 0.50 11.29
N ALA A 98 22.84 0.52 10.41
CA ALA A 98 22.95 -0.46 9.34
C ALA A 98 22.97 -1.90 9.86
N ASP A 99 23.62 -2.16 10.99
CA ASP A 99 23.70 -3.48 11.62
C ASP A 99 22.33 -3.93 12.17
N GLU A 100 21.57 -3.03 12.80
CA GLU A 100 20.21 -3.34 13.26
C GLU A 100 19.29 -3.67 12.07
N ILE A 101 19.39 -2.94 10.96
CA ILE A 101 18.58 -3.18 9.75
C ILE A 101 18.91 -4.54 9.14
N VAL A 102 20.20 -4.87 8.98
CA VAL A 102 20.62 -6.17 8.44
C VAL A 102 20.19 -7.29 9.36
N LYS A 103 20.36 -7.14 10.69
CA LYS A 103 19.90 -8.12 11.67
C LYS A 103 18.38 -8.36 11.60
N CYS A 104 17.57 -7.32 11.35
CA CYS A 104 16.12 -7.49 11.13
C CYS A 104 15.85 -8.32 9.87
N ALA A 105 16.63 -8.12 8.80
CA ALA A 105 16.51 -8.91 7.58
C ALA A 105 16.91 -10.38 7.80
N ASP A 106 18.03 -10.63 8.53
CA ASP A 106 18.47 -11.99 8.88
C ASP A 106 17.41 -12.73 9.71
N THR A 107 16.92 -12.10 10.77
CA THR A 107 15.80 -12.65 11.56
C THR A 107 14.56 -12.93 10.70
N GLY A 108 14.23 -12.00 9.80
CA GLY A 108 13.11 -12.19 8.88
C GLY A 108 13.32 -13.36 7.92
N TYR A 109 14.54 -13.54 7.42
CA TYR A 109 14.88 -14.67 6.55
C TYR A 109 14.65 -16.02 7.24
N ASP A 110 15.13 -16.15 8.48
CA ASP A 110 14.96 -17.35 9.32
C ASP A 110 13.47 -17.64 9.60
N LEU A 111 12.65 -16.58 9.72
CA LEU A 111 11.19 -16.69 9.85
C LEU A 111 10.47 -16.99 8.52
N GLY A 112 11.21 -17.13 7.40
CA GLY A 112 10.67 -17.47 6.09
C GLY A 112 10.19 -16.30 5.27
N PHE A 113 10.59 -15.05 5.58
CA PHE A 113 10.38 -13.93 4.66
C PHE A 113 11.37 -13.98 3.50
N ARG A 114 10.92 -13.62 2.30
CA ARG A 114 11.75 -13.55 1.08
C ARG A 114 11.65 -12.20 0.39
N THR A 115 11.01 -11.23 1.02
CA THR A 115 10.99 -9.82 0.63
C THR A 115 11.11 -8.95 1.87
N PHE A 116 12.05 -8.02 1.85
CA PHE A 116 12.23 -7.01 2.88
C PHE A 116 11.86 -5.64 2.34
N VAL A 117 11.04 -4.90 3.09
CA VAL A 117 10.64 -3.53 2.77
C VAL A 117 11.33 -2.60 3.76
N LEU A 118 12.34 -1.87 3.30
CA LEU A 118 13.00 -0.83 4.07
C LEU A 118 12.20 0.46 3.92
N GLN A 119 11.58 0.92 4.99
CA GLN A 119 10.70 2.09 5.00
C GLN A 119 11.14 3.11 6.04
N GLY A 120 11.11 4.37 5.68
CA GLY A 120 11.39 5.48 6.60
C GLY A 120 10.68 6.76 6.17
N GLY A 121 10.75 7.78 7.03
CA GLY A 121 10.53 9.14 6.56
C GLY A 121 11.62 9.53 5.55
N GLU A 122 11.42 10.63 4.82
CA GLU A 122 12.47 11.18 3.97
C GLU A 122 13.56 11.80 4.84
N ASP A 123 14.43 10.94 5.37
CA ASP A 123 15.51 11.28 6.30
C ASP A 123 16.84 11.43 5.55
N PRO A 124 17.47 12.63 5.53
CA PRO A 124 18.74 12.84 4.85
C PRO A 124 19.91 11.99 5.38
N PHE A 125 19.80 11.45 6.60
CA PHE A 125 20.79 10.52 7.16
C PHE A 125 20.98 9.26 6.29
N PHE A 126 19.88 8.75 5.71
CA PHE A 126 19.91 7.61 4.80
C PHE A 126 20.26 8.07 3.38
N ALA A 127 21.48 8.64 3.25
CA ALA A 127 22.09 8.97 1.96
C ALA A 127 22.35 7.71 1.13
N ASP A 128 22.63 7.89 -0.16
CA ASP A 128 22.82 6.79 -1.11
C ASP A 128 23.88 5.80 -0.67
N ASP A 129 25.03 6.26 -0.17
CA ASP A 129 26.13 5.38 0.27
C ASP A 129 25.71 4.47 1.44
N VAL A 130 24.93 5.01 2.39
CA VAL A 130 24.42 4.25 3.53
C VAL A 130 23.43 3.20 3.05
N LEU A 131 22.48 3.58 2.19
CA LEU A 131 21.48 2.66 1.65
C LEU A 131 22.11 1.60 0.75
N CYS A 132 23.04 1.97 -0.14
CA CYS A 132 23.76 1.02 -1.00
C CYS A 132 24.52 -0.03 -0.16
N SER A 133 25.17 0.39 0.92
CA SER A 133 25.85 -0.53 1.84
C SER A 133 24.87 -1.51 2.49
N ILE A 134 23.72 -1.02 2.99
CA ILE A 134 22.70 -1.87 3.62
C ILE A 134 22.12 -2.87 2.60
N ILE A 135 21.74 -2.39 1.41
CA ILE A 135 21.20 -3.21 0.33
C ILE A 135 22.19 -4.30 -0.07
N GLY A 136 23.46 -3.93 -0.32
CA GLY A 136 24.52 -4.86 -0.69
C GLY A 136 24.74 -5.96 0.36
N ARG A 137 24.73 -5.61 1.64
CA ARG A 137 24.84 -6.57 2.76
C ARG A 137 23.66 -7.54 2.81
N ILE A 138 22.43 -7.07 2.68
CA ILE A 138 21.24 -7.93 2.65
C ILE A 138 21.29 -8.86 1.42
N ARG A 139 21.63 -8.34 0.25
CA ARG A 139 21.73 -9.14 -0.98
C ARG A 139 22.87 -10.18 -0.94
N ALA A 140 23.99 -9.85 -0.32
CA ALA A 140 25.09 -10.79 -0.15
C ALA A 140 24.74 -11.95 0.81
N ALA A 141 23.98 -11.65 1.87
CA ALA A 141 23.54 -12.67 2.84
C ALA A 141 22.35 -13.51 2.30
N HIS A 142 21.42 -12.90 1.56
CA HIS A 142 20.14 -13.49 1.15
C HIS A 142 19.87 -13.19 -0.34
N SER A 143 20.59 -13.85 -1.23
CA SER A 143 20.51 -13.61 -2.69
C SER A 143 19.16 -13.97 -3.31
N ASP A 144 18.38 -14.85 -2.68
CA ASP A 144 17.03 -15.25 -3.05
C ASP A 144 15.93 -14.31 -2.57
N CYS A 145 16.27 -13.25 -1.83
CA CYS A 145 15.33 -12.26 -1.34
C CYS A 145 15.21 -11.04 -2.26
N ALA A 146 14.06 -10.38 -2.25
CA ALA A 146 13.87 -9.09 -2.86
C ALA A 146 14.01 -7.96 -1.83
N VAL A 147 14.67 -6.87 -2.21
CA VAL A 147 14.75 -5.63 -1.42
C VAL A 147 13.84 -4.58 -2.05
N THR A 148 12.87 -4.10 -1.26
CA THR A 148 11.96 -3.02 -1.62
C THR A 148 12.32 -1.78 -0.80
N LEU A 149 12.44 -0.63 -1.45
CA LEU A 149 12.67 0.66 -0.79
C LEU A 149 11.40 1.50 -0.72
N SER A 150 11.24 2.25 0.37
CA SER A 150 10.16 3.24 0.55
C SER A 150 10.71 4.44 1.34
N PHE A 151 11.49 5.28 0.67
CA PHE A 151 12.20 6.45 1.22
C PHE A 151 11.79 7.76 0.55
N GLY A 152 10.59 7.81 -0.02
CA GLY A 152 10.03 9.00 -0.63
C GLY A 152 10.73 9.43 -1.92
N GLU A 153 10.80 10.74 -2.14
CA GLU A 153 11.29 11.35 -3.38
C GLU A 153 12.81 11.53 -3.38
N ARG A 154 13.45 11.08 -4.47
CA ARG A 154 14.90 11.21 -4.70
C ARG A 154 15.19 11.71 -6.12
N SER A 155 16.44 12.04 -6.39
CA SER A 155 16.90 12.31 -7.75
C SER A 155 16.98 11.01 -8.55
N ARG A 156 16.86 11.11 -9.88
CA ARG A 156 17.02 9.97 -10.79
C ARG A 156 18.33 9.24 -10.54
N LYS A 157 19.45 9.98 -10.42
CA LYS A 157 20.77 9.43 -10.12
C LYS A 157 20.80 8.63 -8.80
N SER A 158 20.09 9.11 -7.78
CA SER A 158 19.96 8.36 -6.52
C SER A 158 19.23 7.04 -6.75
N TYR A 159 18.11 7.04 -7.47
CA TYR A 159 17.38 5.81 -7.81
C TYR A 159 18.24 4.83 -8.60
N GLU A 160 19.00 5.28 -9.59
CA GLU A 160 19.93 4.46 -10.38
C GLU A 160 20.94 3.75 -9.48
N ARG A 161 21.62 4.49 -8.59
CA ARG A 161 22.59 3.94 -7.64
C ARG A 161 21.98 2.88 -6.71
N LEU A 162 20.80 3.13 -6.20
CA LEU A 162 20.12 2.18 -5.29
C LEU A 162 19.67 0.92 -6.03
N HIS A 163 19.27 1.04 -7.31
CA HIS A 163 18.95 -0.09 -8.17
C HIS A 163 20.18 -0.95 -8.47
N GLU A 164 21.28 -0.32 -8.84
CA GLU A 164 22.58 -0.96 -9.07
C GLU A 164 23.10 -1.70 -7.83
N ALA A 165 22.81 -1.18 -6.62
CA ALA A 165 23.14 -1.84 -5.36
C ALA A 165 22.28 -3.09 -5.08
N GLY A 166 21.20 -3.32 -5.86
CA GLY A 166 20.36 -4.52 -5.78
C GLY A 166 18.97 -4.31 -5.19
N ALA A 167 18.50 -3.06 -5.07
CA ALA A 167 17.11 -2.79 -4.74
C ALA A 167 16.24 -2.95 -6.01
N GLU A 168 15.47 -4.03 -6.07
CA GLU A 168 14.69 -4.38 -7.28
C GLU A 168 13.33 -3.68 -7.31
N ARG A 169 12.81 -3.22 -6.16
CA ARG A 169 11.47 -2.67 -6.01
C ARG A 169 11.50 -1.35 -5.26
N TYR A 170 10.63 -0.43 -5.66
CA TYR A 170 10.45 0.84 -4.97
C TYR A 170 8.97 1.16 -4.77
N LEU A 171 8.55 1.44 -3.55
CA LEU A 171 7.20 1.87 -3.22
C LEU A 171 7.19 3.39 -2.98
N LEU A 172 6.51 4.11 -3.87
CA LEU A 172 6.27 5.54 -3.78
C LEU A 172 4.79 5.82 -4.03
N ARG A 173 4.02 5.95 -2.97
CA ARG A 173 2.59 6.28 -3.11
C ARG A 173 2.44 7.68 -3.69
N HIS A 174 1.56 7.85 -4.68
CA HIS A 174 1.23 9.17 -5.22
C HIS A 174 0.28 9.96 -4.31
N GLU A 175 -0.31 9.30 -3.33
CA GLU A 175 -1.25 9.75 -2.30
C GLU A 175 -2.59 10.24 -2.85
N THR A 176 -2.62 11.00 -3.91
CA THR A 176 -3.76 11.32 -4.78
C THR A 176 -3.28 11.80 -6.14
N ALA A 177 -4.01 11.47 -7.21
CA ALA A 177 -3.78 11.98 -8.56
C ALA A 177 -4.51 13.31 -8.84
N SER A 178 -5.23 13.85 -7.84
CA SER A 178 -5.89 15.17 -7.92
C SER A 178 -4.91 16.28 -7.50
N PRO A 179 -4.49 17.20 -8.40
CA PRO A 179 -3.55 18.27 -8.05
C PRO A 179 -4.09 19.22 -6.98
N ALA A 180 -5.39 19.46 -6.97
CA ALA A 180 -6.03 20.33 -5.97
C ALA A 180 -5.98 19.70 -4.58
N LEU A 181 -6.27 18.40 -4.50
CA LEU A 181 -6.26 17.64 -3.24
C LEU A 181 -4.83 17.43 -2.74
N TYR A 182 -3.87 17.14 -3.63
CA TYR A 182 -2.46 16.99 -3.26
C TYR A 182 -1.93 18.24 -2.55
N ARG A 183 -2.21 19.45 -3.09
CA ARG A 183 -1.83 20.74 -2.46
C ARG A 183 -2.49 20.98 -1.10
N ARG A 184 -3.65 20.39 -0.84
CA ARG A 184 -4.33 20.48 0.47
C ARG A 184 -3.76 19.58 1.54
N TRP A 185 -3.02 18.53 1.14
CA TRP A 185 -2.47 17.54 2.06
C TRP A 185 -0.97 17.70 2.32
N HIS A 186 -0.28 18.39 1.43
CA HIS A 186 1.18 18.51 1.47
C HIS A 186 1.63 19.96 1.63
N PRO A 187 2.83 20.16 2.19
CA PRO A 187 3.41 21.51 2.29
C PRO A 187 3.76 22.07 0.89
N PRO A 188 3.89 23.41 0.76
CA PRO A 188 4.08 24.07 -0.54
C PRO A 188 5.32 23.62 -1.33
N GLU A 189 6.36 23.14 -0.64
CA GLU A 189 7.59 22.64 -1.25
C GLU A 189 7.44 21.26 -1.93
N MET A 190 6.33 20.57 -1.72
CA MET A 190 6.00 19.29 -2.37
C MET A 190 5.02 19.52 -3.52
N SER A 191 5.27 18.89 -4.65
CA SER A 191 4.36 18.95 -5.81
C SER A 191 4.00 17.56 -6.32
N LEU A 192 2.75 17.43 -6.82
CA LEU A 192 2.31 16.21 -7.49
C LEU A 192 3.14 15.94 -8.76
N GLU A 193 3.54 16.98 -9.46
CA GLU A 193 4.39 16.89 -10.64
C GLU A 193 5.71 16.18 -10.35
N ASN A 194 6.41 16.59 -9.27
CA ASN A 194 7.66 15.94 -8.87
C ASN A 194 7.42 14.49 -8.41
N ARG A 195 6.30 14.23 -7.71
CA ARG A 195 5.90 12.87 -7.32
C ARG A 195 5.70 11.97 -8.54
N MET A 196 5.02 12.45 -9.57
CA MET A 196 4.78 11.71 -10.81
C MET A 196 6.07 11.53 -11.63
N ARG A 197 6.96 12.54 -11.65
CA ARG A 197 8.30 12.42 -12.24
C ARG A 197 9.09 11.30 -11.55
N CYS A 198 9.11 11.26 -10.23
CA CYS A 198 9.80 10.20 -9.48
C CYS A 198 9.27 8.80 -9.86
N LEU A 199 7.97 8.64 -9.97
CA LEU A 199 7.36 7.37 -10.40
C LEU A 199 7.76 6.98 -11.83
N SER A 200 7.85 7.95 -12.75
CA SER A 200 8.33 7.74 -14.12
C SER A 200 9.80 7.33 -14.13
N ASP A 201 10.66 8.06 -13.41
CA ASP A 201 12.08 7.75 -13.27
C ASP A 201 12.29 6.31 -12.77
N LEU A 202 11.58 5.91 -11.72
CA LEU A 202 11.67 4.56 -11.14
C LEU A 202 11.32 3.49 -12.19
N ARG A 203 10.27 3.71 -12.98
CA ARG A 203 9.88 2.78 -14.04
C ARG A 203 10.92 2.69 -15.15
N GLU A 204 11.43 3.82 -15.63
CA GLU A 204 12.42 3.89 -16.68
C GLU A 204 13.76 3.24 -16.29
N ILE A 205 14.12 3.30 -15.01
CA ILE A 205 15.32 2.62 -14.46
C ILE A 205 15.12 1.10 -14.40
N GLY A 206 13.89 0.60 -14.34
CA GLY A 206 13.58 -0.83 -14.32
C GLY A 206 13.17 -1.38 -12.95
N TYR A 207 12.79 -0.53 -12.01
CA TYR A 207 12.18 -1.00 -10.76
C TYR A 207 10.83 -1.65 -11.00
N ALA A 208 10.51 -2.68 -10.22
CA ALA A 208 9.12 -3.02 -9.98
C ALA A 208 8.50 -1.91 -9.08
N VAL A 209 7.67 -1.05 -9.70
CA VAL A 209 7.21 0.18 -9.06
C VAL A 209 5.92 -0.05 -8.28
N GLY A 210 5.90 0.43 -7.04
CA GLY A 210 4.69 0.52 -6.23
C GLY A 210 4.15 1.95 -6.20
N ALA A 211 2.87 2.10 -6.58
CA ALA A 211 2.09 3.32 -6.42
C ALA A 211 1.03 3.15 -5.32
N GLY A 212 0.12 4.11 -5.18
CA GLY A 212 -1.01 4.01 -4.26
C GLY A 212 -1.47 5.35 -3.73
N PHE A 213 -2.61 5.34 -3.06
CA PHE A 213 -3.27 6.54 -2.56
C PHE A 213 -3.94 6.31 -1.21
N MET A 214 -4.30 7.39 -0.53
CA MET A 214 -5.09 7.34 0.70
C MET A 214 -6.58 7.22 0.38
N VAL A 215 -7.32 6.54 1.25
CA VAL A 215 -8.77 6.34 1.10
C VAL A 215 -9.51 7.01 2.24
N GLY A 216 -10.50 7.84 1.92
CA GLY A 216 -11.33 8.53 2.89
C GLY A 216 -10.58 9.62 3.67
N ALA A 217 -9.57 10.21 3.07
CA ALA A 217 -8.84 11.34 3.66
C ALA A 217 -9.65 12.65 3.58
N PRO A 218 -9.37 13.63 4.43
CA PRO A 218 -10.10 14.90 4.44
C PRO A 218 -10.22 15.52 3.06
N PHE A 219 -11.43 15.97 2.72
CA PHE A 219 -11.80 16.64 1.46
C PHE A 219 -11.80 15.76 0.19
N GLN A 220 -11.48 14.48 0.31
CA GLN A 220 -11.48 13.54 -0.81
C GLN A 220 -12.90 13.23 -1.27
N THR A 221 -13.15 13.34 -2.57
CA THR A 221 -14.43 13.06 -3.23
C THR A 221 -14.37 11.79 -4.06
N ALA A 222 -15.51 11.31 -4.56
CA ALA A 222 -15.56 10.20 -5.51
C ALA A 222 -14.85 10.54 -6.82
N ALA A 223 -14.88 11.79 -7.27
CA ALA A 223 -14.16 12.28 -8.43
C ALA A 223 -12.63 12.21 -8.24
N ASP A 224 -12.11 12.55 -7.06
CA ASP A 224 -10.68 12.41 -6.76
C ASP A 224 -10.26 10.94 -6.78
N LEU A 225 -11.02 10.04 -6.18
CA LEU A 225 -10.79 8.60 -6.22
C LEU A 225 -10.88 8.03 -7.65
N ALA A 226 -11.77 8.57 -8.49
CA ALA A 226 -11.82 8.20 -9.90
C ALA A 226 -10.54 8.61 -10.65
N CYS A 227 -9.96 9.78 -10.34
CA CYS A 227 -8.66 10.19 -10.85
C CYS A 227 -7.53 9.23 -10.41
N ASP A 228 -7.56 8.80 -9.15
CA ASP A 228 -6.61 7.82 -8.61
C ASP A 228 -6.69 6.47 -9.35
N LEU A 229 -7.91 5.94 -9.54
CA LEU A 229 -8.12 4.70 -10.30
C LEU A 229 -7.68 4.84 -11.75
N ARG A 230 -7.96 5.96 -12.39
CA ARG A 230 -7.52 6.25 -13.76
C ARG A 230 -6.00 6.35 -13.87
N PHE A 231 -5.35 6.89 -12.84
CA PHE A 231 -3.89 6.87 -12.77
C PHE A 231 -3.36 5.43 -12.66
N ILE A 232 -3.91 4.60 -11.77
CA ILE A 232 -3.52 3.17 -11.66
C ILE A 232 -3.73 2.44 -12.99
N GLU A 233 -4.85 2.68 -13.66
CA GLU A 233 -5.15 2.08 -14.96
C GLU A 233 -4.10 2.45 -16.03
N ARG A 234 -3.68 3.72 -16.09
CA ARG A 234 -2.69 4.18 -17.07
C ARG A 234 -1.26 3.83 -16.69
N PHE A 235 -0.92 4.00 -15.43
CA PHE A 235 0.43 3.76 -14.94
C PHE A 235 0.74 2.28 -14.80
N GLN A 236 -0.23 1.39 -14.56
CA GLN A 236 -0.04 -0.07 -14.44
C GLN A 236 1.08 -0.47 -13.46
N PRO A 237 1.06 -0.02 -12.19
CA PRO A 237 2.12 -0.34 -11.24
C PRO A 237 2.17 -1.83 -10.91
N GLU A 238 3.34 -2.37 -10.61
CA GLU A 238 3.52 -3.77 -10.17
C GLU A 238 2.96 -3.99 -8.76
N MET A 239 2.97 -2.94 -7.94
CA MET A 239 2.42 -2.93 -6.58
C MET A 239 1.49 -1.73 -6.41
N CYS A 240 0.39 -1.90 -5.70
CA CYS A 240 -0.50 -0.77 -5.40
C CYS A 240 -0.92 -0.79 -3.93
N GLY A 241 -0.35 0.12 -3.13
CA GLY A 241 -0.62 0.23 -1.70
C GLY A 241 -1.69 1.28 -1.40
N ILE A 242 -2.94 0.86 -1.19
CA ILE A 242 -4.00 1.72 -0.69
C ILE A 242 -4.40 1.34 0.74
N GLY A 243 -4.88 2.28 1.49
CA GLY A 243 -5.38 2.05 2.84
C GLY A 243 -6.21 3.23 3.34
N PRO A 244 -7.03 3.01 4.37
CA PRO A 244 -7.79 4.09 4.97
C PRO A 244 -6.86 5.15 5.54
N CYS A 245 -7.23 6.42 5.37
CA CYS A 245 -6.60 7.50 6.11
C CYS A 245 -7.00 7.35 7.58
N VAL A 246 -6.03 7.18 8.46
CA VAL A 246 -6.25 7.19 9.91
C VAL A 246 -5.58 8.45 10.45
N PRO A 247 -6.31 9.39 11.05
CA PRO A 247 -5.71 10.60 11.61
C PRO A 247 -4.74 10.29 12.74
N HIS A 248 -3.77 11.19 12.93
CA HIS A 248 -2.89 11.18 14.09
C HIS A 248 -3.20 12.41 14.94
N HIS A 249 -3.32 12.25 16.27
CA HIS A 249 -3.71 13.30 17.22
C HIS A 249 -2.83 14.57 17.16
N ALA A 250 -1.54 14.42 16.81
CA ALA A 250 -0.58 15.54 16.70
C ALA A 250 -0.42 16.05 15.25
N THR A 251 -1.46 15.94 14.43
CA THR A 251 -1.46 16.44 13.04
C THR A 251 -2.62 17.41 12.79
N PRO A 252 -2.56 18.26 11.76
CA PRO A 252 -3.69 19.09 11.35
C PRO A 252 -4.96 18.30 11.02
N PHE A 253 -4.84 17.01 10.72
CA PHE A 253 -5.99 16.15 10.39
C PHE A 253 -6.61 15.44 11.61
N SER A 254 -6.14 15.73 12.83
CA SER A 254 -6.60 15.08 14.07
C SER A 254 -8.11 15.14 14.31
N ALA A 255 -8.78 16.20 13.86
CA ALA A 255 -10.23 16.39 14.07
C ALA A 255 -11.10 15.72 12.99
N PHE A 256 -10.52 15.14 11.95
CA PHE A 256 -11.28 14.49 10.88
C PHE A 256 -11.55 13.00 11.20
N ALA A 257 -12.68 12.51 10.70
CA ALA A 257 -12.99 11.09 10.79
C ALA A 257 -12.03 10.25 9.96
N PRO A 258 -11.71 9.01 10.37
CA PRO A 258 -10.91 8.10 9.56
C PRO A 258 -11.67 7.64 8.31
N GLY A 259 -10.94 7.20 7.30
CA GLY A 259 -11.48 6.46 6.17
C GLY A 259 -12.07 5.12 6.61
N THR A 260 -12.89 4.48 5.77
CA THR A 260 -13.61 3.26 6.12
C THR A 260 -13.01 2.00 5.51
N ALA A 261 -13.20 0.86 6.18
CA ALA A 261 -12.82 -0.44 5.67
C ALA A 261 -13.65 -0.82 4.43
N GLU A 262 -14.94 -0.45 4.40
CA GLU A 262 -15.86 -0.71 3.30
C GLU A 262 -15.35 -0.06 2.01
N LEU A 263 -15.09 1.24 2.04
CA LEU A 263 -14.60 1.97 0.87
C LEU A 263 -13.22 1.45 0.42
N THR A 264 -12.34 1.16 1.38
CA THR A 264 -11.01 0.62 1.07
C THR A 264 -11.11 -0.74 0.37
N CYS A 265 -11.91 -1.67 0.89
CA CYS A 265 -12.13 -2.98 0.25
C CYS A 265 -12.79 -2.84 -1.12
N TYR A 266 -13.75 -1.93 -1.27
CA TYR A 266 -14.39 -1.63 -2.54
C TYR A 266 -13.37 -1.21 -3.61
N LEU A 267 -12.47 -0.30 -3.26
CA LEU A 267 -11.40 0.18 -4.15
C LEU A 267 -10.33 -0.89 -4.42
N LEU A 268 -9.98 -1.75 -3.43
CA LEU A 268 -9.10 -2.90 -3.67
C LEU A 268 -9.68 -3.83 -4.75
N SER A 269 -10.99 -4.09 -4.69
CA SER A 269 -11.66 -4.92 -5.69
C SER A 269 -11.61 -4.29 -7.08
N ILE A 270 -11.86 -3.00 -7.21
CA ILE A 270 -11.76 -2.29 -8.50
C ILE A 270 -10.33 -2.36 -9.04
N ILE A 271 -9.31 -2.11 -8.21
CA ILE A 271 -7.90 -2.17 -8.63
C ILE A 271 -7.53 -3.58 -9.10
N ARG A 272 -7.99 -4.64 -8.43
CA ARG A 272 -7.78 -6.02 -8.87
C ARG A 272 -8.39 -6.29 -10.24
N LEU A 273 -9.57 -5.72 -10.52
CA LEU A 273 -10.20 -5.85 -11.84
C LEU A 273 -9.50 -5.03 -12.91
N ILE A 274 -8.94 -3.86 -12.59
CA ILE A 274 -8.11 -3.05 -13.50
C ILE A 274 -6.83 -3.81 -13.87
N LYS A 275 -6.12 -4.34 -12.87
CA LYS A 275 -4.83 -5.03 -13.06
C LYS A 275 -4.84 -6.39 -12.34
N PRO A 276 -5.18 -7.47 -13.05
CA PRO A 276 -5.37 -8.81 -12.47
C PRO A 276 -4.17 -9.36 -11.71
N ASN A 277 -2.95 -9.00 -12.08
CA ASN A 277 -1.72 -9.49 -11.48
C ASN A 277 -1.01 -8.49 -10.56
N VAL A 278 -1.64 -7.36 -10.23
CA VAL A 278 -1.04 -6.39 -9.30
C VAL A 278 -0.83 -7.00 -7.90
N LEU A 279 0.25 -6.62 -7.24
CA LEU A 279 0.51 -7.00 -5.85
C LEU A 279 -0.17 -5.96 -4.93
N LEU A 280 -1.26 -6.39 -4.25
CA LEU A 280 -2.11 -5.53 -3.42
C LEU A 280 -1.96 -5.92 -1.93
N PRO A 281 -1.49 -5.02 -1.06
CA PRO A 281 -1.46 -5.28 0.37
C PRO A 281 -2.83 -5.07 1.03
N ALA A 282 -3.21 -6.01 1.90
CA ALA A 282 -4.16 -5.75 2.99
C ALA A 282 -3.37 -5.05 4.10
N THR A 283 -3.45 -3.71 4.15
CA THR A 283 -2.54 -2.87 4.94
C THR A 283 -2.76 -2.98 6.45
N THR A 284 -1.74 -2.59 7.23
CA THR A 284 -1.84 -2.47 8.70
C THR A 284 -2.93 -1.48 9.10
N ALA A 285 -3.07 -0.35 8.37
CA ALA A 285 -4.12 0.63 8.61
C ALA A 285 -5.54 0.04 8.48
N LEU A 286 -5.76 -0.86 7.52
CA LEU A 286 -7.04 -1.55 7.37
C LEU A 286 -7.34 -2.45 8.57
N GLY A 287 -6.32 -3.17 9.08
CA GLY A 287 -6.43 -3.95 10.31
C GLY A 287 -6.55 -3.09 11.58
N THR A 288 -6.10 -1.83 11.54
CA THR A 288 -6.25 -0.89 12.67
C THR A 288 -7.67 -0.40 12.82
N ILE A 289 -8.37 -0.10 11.71
CA ILE A 289 -9.74 0.42 11.76
C ILE A 289 -10.81 -0.68 11.86
N ALA A 290 -10.47 -1.92 11.50
CA ALA A 290 -11.38 -3.06 11.59
C ALA A 290 -10.59 -4.31 12.02
N PRO A 291 -11.01 -5.03 13.08
CA PRO A 291 -10.29 -6.22 13.58
C PRO A 291 -10.12 -7.32 12.53
N ASP A 292 -11.08 -7.46 11.60
CA ASP A 292 -11.09 -8.39 10.45
C ASP A 292 -10.65 -7.71 9.13
N GLY A 293 -10.10 -6.49 9.22
CA GLY A 293 -9.81 -5.67 8.05
C GLY A 293 -8.83 -6.33 7.07
N ARG A 294 -7.84 -7.08 7.56
CA ARG A 294 -6.91 -7.79 6.68
C ARG A 294 -7.58 -8.92 5.91
N GLU A 295 -8.42 -9.71 6.57
CA GLU A 295 -9.20 -10.79 5.95
C GLU A 295 -10.15 -10.22 4.89
N ARG A 296 -10.89 -9.16 5.23
CA ARG A 296 -11.77 -8.44 4.29
C ARG A 296 -10.98 -7.91 3.09
N GLY A 297 -9.77 -7.37 3.31
CA GLY A 297 -8.89 -6.93 2.25
C GLY A 297 -8.47 -8.07 1.32
N ILE A 298 -8.11 -9.23 1.86
CA ILE A 298 -7.77 -10.44 1.06
C ILE A 298 -8.98 -10.90 0.25
N LEU A 299 -10.16 -11.01 0.86
CA LEU A 299 -11.40 -11.37 0.18
C LEU A 299 -11.86 -10.33 -0.86
N ALA A 300 -11.40 -9.08 -0.73
CA ALA A 300 -11.58 -8.02 -1.71
C ALA A 300 -10.51 -8.00 -2.82
N GLY A 301 -9.67 -9.03 -2.92
CA GLY A 301 -8.69 -9.18 -3.99
C GLY A 301 -7.24 -8.82 -3.63
N ALA A 302 -6.93 -8.44 -2.38
CA ALA A 302 -5.55 -8.28 -1.93
C ALA A 302 -4.83 -9.63 -1.84
N ASN A 303 -3.50 -9.64 -1.95
CA ASN A 303 -2.68 -10.85 -1.93
C ASN A 303 -1.34 -10.69 -1.20
N VAL A 304 -1.17 -9.59 -0.48
CA VAL A 304 0.07 -9.28 0.26
C VAL A 304 -0.30 -8.84 1.67
N VAL A 305 0.51 -9.25 2.66
CA VAL A 305 0.48 -8.74 4.04
C VAL A 305 1.90 -8.36 4.48
N MET A 306 2.00 -7.37 5.37
CA MET A 306 3.29 -6.79 5.74
C MET A 306 3.50 -6.82 7.27
N PRO A 307 3.93 -7.95 7.84
CA PRO A 307 4.35 -8.03 9.25
C PRO A 307 5.57 -7.15 9.52
N ASN A 308 5.60 -6.54 10.73
CA ASN A 308 6.68 -5.65 11.14
C ASN A 308 7.86 -6.44 11.71
N LEU A 309 9.04 -6.31 11.10
CA LEU A 309 10.31 -6.90 11.52
C LEU A 309 11.21 -5.93 12.32
N SER A 310 10.83 -4.66 12.43
CA SER A 310 11.60 -3.68 13.20
C SER A 310 11.79 -4.15 14.65
N PRO A 311 12.84 -3.71 15.36
CA PRO A 311 13.01 -4.02 16.77
C PRO A 311 11.78 -3.61 17.58
N VAL A 312 11.28 -4.49 18.46
CA VAL A 312 10.03 -4.30 19.23
C VAL A 312 10.03 -2.96 19.98
N ASN A 313 11.17 -2.58 20.56
CA ASN A 313 11.32 -1.33 21.30
C ASN A 313 11.26 -0.06 20.42
N ARG A 314 11.25 -0.19 19.09
CA ARG A 314 11.16 0.93 18.12
C ARG A 314 9.83 1.01 17.39
N ARG A 315 9.04 -0.07 17.34
CA ARG A 315 7.79 -0.13 16.57
C ARG A 315 6.79 0.96 16.95
N LYS A 316 6.72 1.32 18.24
CA LYS A 316 5.85 2.40 18.75
C LYS A 316 6.34 3.81 18.37
N ASP A 317 7.63 3.94 18.07
CA ASP A 317 8.24 5.22 17.73
C ASP A 317 8.05 5.58 16.24
N TYR A 318 7.64 4.61 15.40
CA TYR A 318 7.23 4.86 14.01
C TYR A 318 5.71 5.05 13.94
N ASP A 319 5.27 6.18 14.47
CA ASP A 319 3.89 6.51 14.74
C ASP A 319 3.30 7.39 13.64
N LEU A 320 2.86 6.76 12.54
CA LEU A 320 2.30 7.46 11.37
C LEU A 320 0.88 7.96 11.61
N TYR A 321 0.10 7.20 12.40
CA TYR A 321 -1.31 7.42 12.69
C TYR A 321 -1.71 6.75 14.00
N ASP A 322 -2.79 7.22 14.62
CA ASP A 322 -3.22 6.72 15.93
C ASP A 322 -3.66 5.26 15.92
N ASN A 323 -3.48 4.59 17.04
CA ASN A 323 -3.88 3.20 17.28
C ASN A 323 -3.25 2.17 16.32
N LYS A 324 -2.09 2.46 15.75
CA LYS A 324 -1.36 1.53 14.87
C LYS A 324 -1.15 0.19 15.57
N ILE A 325 -1.63 -0.90 14.96
CA ILE A 325 -1.48 -2.28 15.47
C ILE A 325 -0.08 -2.85 15.16
N CYS A 326 0.23 -4.02 15.72
CA CYS A 326 1.51 -4.75 15.54
C CYS A 326 2.72 -3.94 16.03
N THR A 327 2.56 -3.26 17.16
CA THR A 327 3.61 -2.44 17.79
C THR A 327 4.33 -3.10 18.95
N GLY A 328 3.83 -4.22 19.47
CA GLY A 328 4.39 -4.93 20.65
C GLY A 328 4.68 -6.41 20.42
N GLU A 329 4.36 -6.94 19.24
CA GLU A 329 4.47 -8.37 18.95
C GLU A 329 5.79 -8.70 18.24
N GLU A 330 6.32 -9.91 18.49
CA GLU A 330 7.41 -10.47 17.72
C GLU A 330 6.95 -10.82 16.30
N ALA A 331 7.85 -10.73 15.31
CA ALA A 331 7.53 -11.05 13.93
C ALA A 331 7.07 -12.51 13.73
N ALA A 332 7.60 -13.44 14.55
CA ALA A 332 7.22 -14.85 14.52
C ALA A 332 5.77 -15.06 14.97
N GLU A 333 5.37 -14.41 16.07
CA GLU A 333 4.00 -14.46 16.58
C GLU A 333 3.02 -13.83 15.59
N CYS A 334 3.39 -12.66 15.04
CA CYS A 334 2.59 -11.97 14.05
C CYS A 334 2.37 -12.84 12.80
N ARG A 335 3.37 -13.60 12.35
CA ARG A 335 3.26 -14.52 11.21
C ARG A 335 2.37 -15.72 11.52
N GLY A 336 2.50 -16.35 12.68
CA GLY A 336 1.67 -17.48 13.09
C GLY A 336 0.20 -17.12 13.24
N CYS A 337 -0.12 -16.06 13.97
CA CYS A 337 -1.48 -15.54 14.12
C CYS A 337 -2.07 -15.14 12.76
N LEU A 338 -1.28 -14.45 11.94
CA LEU A 338 -1.72 -14.02 10.62
C LEU A 338 -1.95 -15.22 9.68
N GLY A 339 -1.12 -16.26 9.77
CA GLY A 339 -1.30 -17.52 9.04
C GLY A 339 -2.62 -18.21 9.38
N ALA A 340 -2.92 -18.35 10.67
CA ALA A 340 -4.18 -18.92 11.13
C ALA A 340 -5.40 -18.12 10.64
N ARG A 341 -5.31 -16.79 10.66
CA ARG A 341 -6.35 -15.90 10.14
C ARG A 341 -6.55 -16.06 8.63
N MET A 342 -5.46 -16.20 7.85
CA MET A 342 -5.57 -16.46 6.40
C MET A 342 -6.20 -17.83 6.13
N LEU A 343 -5.79 -18.85 6.86
CA LEU A 343 -6.38 -20.20 6.72
C LEU A 343 -7.87 -20.21 7.04
N SER A 344 -8.33 -19.43 8.02
CA SER A 344 -9.76 -19.36 8.37
C SER A 344 -10.66 -18.83 7.26
N ILE A 345 -10.08 -18.10 6.28
CA ILE A 345 -10.78 -17.58 5.10
C ILE A 345 -10.42 -18.33 3.81
N GLY A 346 -9.73 -19.47 3.89
CA GLY A 346 -9.37 -20.31 2.75
C GLY A 346 -8.15 -19.83 1.96
N TYR A 347 -7.22 -19.15 2.62
CA TYR A 347 -5.95 -18.66 2.06
C TYR A 347 -4.76 -19.10 2.89
N GLU A 348 -3.56 -19.05 2.31
CA GLU A 348 -2.34 -19.48 2.99
C GLU A 348 -1.19 -18.48 2.84
N LEU A 349 -0.42 -18.27 3.90
CA LEU A 349 0.83 -17.52 3.84
C LEU A 349 1.93 -18.42 3.26
N VAL A 350 2.55 -17.96 2.18
CA VAL A 350 3.61 -18.71 1.51
C VAL A 350 5.01 -18.15 1.81
N VAL A 351 6.03 -19.00 1.74
CA VAL A 351 7.44 -18.62 1.71
C VAL A 351 7.85 -18.41 0.27
N ASP A 352 7.77 -17.18 -0.19
CA ASP A 352 7.95 -16.81 -1.60
C ASP A 352 8.39 -15.35 -1.68
N ARG A 353 9.16 -14.97 -2.71
CA ARG A 353 9.52 -13.57 -2.99
C ARG A 353 8.28 -12.71 -3.28
N GLY A 354 7.19 -13.31 -3.74
CA GLY A 354 5.99 -12.61 -4.13
C GLY A 354 6.26 -11.65 -5.28
N ASP A 355 6.89 -12.12 -6.34
CA ASP A 355 7.02 -11.37 -7.59
C ASP A 355 5.67 -11.29 -8.30
N MET A 356 5.49 -10.28 -9.15
CA MET A 356 4.27 -10.17 -9.95
C MET A 356 4.22 -11.31 -10.97
N ALA A 357 3.17 -12.12 -10.91
CA ALA A 357 2.98 -13.22 -11.85
C ALA A 357 2.63 -12.70 -13.26
N PRO A 358 3.02 -13.41 -14.33
CA PRO A 358 2.46 -13.14 -15.65
C PRO A 358 0.95 -13.37 -15.64
N LEU A 359 0.25 -12.71 -16.54
CA LEU A 359 -1.17 -13.03 -16.74
C LEU A 359 -1.31 -14.40 -17.40
N PRO A 360 -2.33 -15.21 -17.05
CA PRO A 360 -2.62 -16.44 -17.79
C PRO A 360 -2.82 -16.12 -19.28
N GLU A 361 -2.33 -17.00 -20.13
CA GLU A 361 -2.65 -16.94 -21.57
C GLU A 361 -4.17 -17.10 -21.74
N THR A 362 -4.80 -16.18 -22.48
CA THR A 362 -6.25 -16.17 -22.75
C THR A 362 -6.60 -17.16 -23.86
#